data_4d397d406842b2aaa10e12051b4e7f2a
#
_entry.id   4d397d406842b2aaa10e12051b4e7f2a
#
_cell.length_a   1.000
_cell.length_b   1.000
_cell.length_c   1.000
_cell.angle_alpha   90.00
_cell.angle_beta   90.00
_cell.angle_gamma   90.00
#
_symmetry.space_group_name_H-M   'P 1'
#
loop_
_entity.id
_entity.type
_entity.pdbx_description
1 polymer ?
#
loop_
_entity_poly.entity_id
_entity_poly.type
_entity_poly.pdbx_seq_one_letter_code
_entity_poly.pdbx_strand_id
1 'polypeptide(L)'
;EMQRSLVGSEMCIRDRVQVVSGKVTEMLGNQIEPIVGANVNIVNAQNRSVGGAVTNLDGDYRLQIPAQENNLTLVYSYIGMKTKRIKYTGQKVLNVKLESNVETLDEVAITAKRIERNNMGIGHKENVSATQKVMMEDLIATAPIATVEEALQGQLSGVDIALSADPGARSSIRIRGTSTLNGSVEPLIVIDGVPYTQELDDDFDFSTANEEDLGALLNIAPTDIESVEVLKDAAATAIWGTKGANGVLSITTKKGKTGKTTFNFSSKFTAKFEPNSIPMLNGSEYIAMVQEALWNSANYTGLNADTYLKYLYDTPEINYSPNWNYFNEYNVDTNWLDEVRQNAFTTDNTFSMSGGGEKATYRLSLGYLSEGGTTIGTGLKRFNSSLRVDYNFSDKLRFGADFYFTQSDKDDNWAPKDSNVRSEAFKKMPNKSPYYMDDNGNRSSQYFSYQTKDWEGEFKASNNSASHFNPVAMANESYKNTMSRDSRANFRIDYKILSLIHISEPTRLRCIS
;
A
#
# COMPACT_ATOMS: atom_id res chain seq x y z
N GLU A 1 -33.84 35.71 -66.07
CA GLU A 1 -35.01 36.55 -65.69
C GLU A 1 -35.25 36.58 -64.21
N MET A 2 -35.31 37.80 -63.71
CA MET A 2 -35.94 38.31 -62.48
C MET A 2 -35.40 37.78 -61.15
N GLN A 3 -34.51 38.57 -60.56
CA GLN A 3 -34.78 39.66 -59.59
C GLN A 3 -35.95 39.44 -58.64
N ARG A 4 -35.58 39.41 -57.35
CA ARG A 4 -36.05 40.26 -56.24
C ARG A 4 -35.43 39.81 -54.92
N SER A 5 -34.45 40.55 -54.48
CA SER A 5 -34.51 41.50 -53.38
C SER A 5 -35.47 41.11 -52.26
N LEU A 6 -34.95 40.71 -51.12
CA LEU A 6 -35.56 40.96 -49.83
C LEU A 6 -34.42 41.33 -48.85
N VAL A 7 -34.38 42.62 -48.62
CA VAL A 7 -33.75 43.25 -47.47
C VAL A 7 -34.47 42.72 -46.21
N GLY A 8 -33.78 41.92 -45.43
CA GLY A 8 -34.22 41.50 -44.12
C GLY A 8 -33.31 42.13 -43.07
N SER A 9 -33.88 43.05 -42.36
CA SER A 9 -33.31 43.82 -41.26
C SER A 9 -32.36 43.01 -40.37
N GLU A 10 -31.10 43.41 -40.39
CA GLU A 10 -30.18 43.09 -39.27
C GLU A 10 -30.70 43.79 -38.03
N MET A 11 -31.44 43.07 -37.22
CA MET A 11 -31.77 43.49 -35.87
C MET A 11 -30.51 43.31 -35.01
N CYS A 12 -29.69 44.36 -34.98
CA CYS A 12 -28.64 44.51 -33.98
C CYS A 12 -29.29 44.44 -32.59
N ILE A 13 -29.35 43.27 -32.01
CA ILE A 13 -29.51 43.09 -30.58
C ILE A 13 -28.19 43.62 -29.99
N ARG A 14 -28.19 44.90 -29.62
CA ARG A 14 -27.18 45.44 -28.71
C ARG A 14 -27.40 44.72 -27.38
N ASP A 15 -26.63 43.67 -27.14
CA ASP A 15 -26.44 43.10 -25.81
C ASP A 15 -26.01 44.26 -24.88
N ARG A 16 -26.95 44.74 -24.08
CA ARG A 16 -26.64 45.72 -23.03
C ARG A 16 -25.81 45.01 -21.99
N VAL A 17 -24.47 45.03 -22.17
CA VAL A 17 -23.54 44.63 -21.13
C VAL A 17 -23.82 45.52 -19.91
N GLN A 18 -24.37 44.93 -18.86
CA GLN A 18 -24.53 45.66 -17.60
C GLN A 18 -23.14 45.79 -16.94
N VAL A 19 -22.82 47.00 -16.52
CA VAL A 19 -21.57 47.29 -15.84
C VAL A 19 -21.88 47.68 -14.41
N VAL A 20 -21.22 47.00 -13.47
CA VAL A 20 -21.22 47.38 -12.05
C VAL A 20 -19.90 48.04 -11.73
N SER A 21 -19.96 49.16 -11.05
CA SER A 21 -18.78 49.87 -10.54
C SER A 21 -18.96 50.11 -9.05
N GLY A 22 -17.89 50.41 -8.36
CA GLY A 22 -17.95 50.74 -6.95
C GLY A 22 -16.56 50.87 -6.33
N LYS A 23 -16.52 51.16 -5.07
CA LYS A 23 -15.30 51.33 -4.28
C LYS A 23 -15.22 50.28 -3.17
N VAL A 24 -14.06 49.67 -3.03
CA VAL A 24 -13.74 48.78 -1.93
C VAL A 24 -12.88 49.52 -0.91
N THR A 25 -13.32 49.56 0.34
CA THR A 25 -12.68 50.31 1.39
C THR A 25 -12.51 49.44 2.65
N GLU A 26 -11.56 49.83 3.48
CA GLU A 26 -11.38 49.30 4.84
C GLU A 26 -11.52 50.41 5.91
N MET A 27 -11.57 50.00 7.15
CA MET A 27 -11.59 50.91 8.29
C MET A 27 -10.29 50.73 9.09
N LEU A 28 -9.39 51.68 8.99
CA LEU A 28 -8.17 51.73 9.78
C LEU A 28 -8.38 52.74 10.91
N GLY A 29 -8.69 52.25 12.12
CA GLY A 29 -9.10 53.13 13.22
C GLY A 29 -10.40 53.87 12.91
N ASN A 30 -10.35 55.19 12.81
CA ASN A 30 -11.51 56.06 12.50
C ASN A 30 -11.50 56.60 11.05
N GLN A 31 -10.58 56.16 10.19
CA GLN A 31 -10.48 56.61 8.81
C GLN A 31 -10.89 55.49 7.84
N ILE A 32 -11.53 55.90 6.74
CA ILE A 32 -11.92 54.99 5.67
C ILE A 32 -10.84 55.09 4.60
N GLU A 33 -10.11 54.01 4.36
CA GLU A 33 -9.07 53.93 3.35
C GLU A 33 -9.47 53.02 2.16
N PRO A 34 -9.08 53.39 0.93
CA PRO A 34 -9.34 52.54 -0.25
C PRO A 34 -8.41 51.33 -0.24
N ILE A 35 -8.94 50.17 -0.59
CA ILE A 35 -8.15 48.95 -0.73
C ILE A 35 -7.69 48.78 -2.19
N VAL A 36 -6.39 48.89 -2.39
CA VAL A 36 -5.75 48.68 -3.72
C VAL A 36 -5.50 47.21 -3.93
N GLY A 37 -5.86 46.68 -5.12
CA GLY A 37 -5.60 45.28 -5.46
C GLY A 37 -6.60 44.28 -4.88
N ALA A 38 -7.74 44.72 -4.34
CA ALA A 38 -8.80 43.82 -3.93
C ALA A 38 -9.42 43.11 -5.13
N ASN A 39 -9.63 41.81 -4.98
CA ASN A 39 -10.20 40.99 -6.04
C ASN A 39 -11.72 40.97 -5.92
N VAL A 40 -12.43 41.33 -7.01
CA VAL A 40 -13.88 41.34 -7.12
C VAL A 40 -14.31 40.33 -8.17
N ASN A 41 -14.79 39.18 -7.75
CA ASN A 41 -15.22 38.09 -8.63
C ASN A 41 -16.72 37.96 -8.70
N ILE A 42 -17.24 37.62 -9.87
CA ILE A 42 -18.63 37.20 -10.05
C ILE A 42 -18.68 35.67 -10.03
N VAL A 43 -19.52 35.12 -9.21
CA VAL A 43 -19.77 33.68 -9.17
C VAL A 43 -21.24 33.39 -9.46
N ASN A 44 -21.48 32.32 -10.20
CA ASN A 44 -22.84 31.83 -10.51
C ASN A 44 -23.39 30.95 -9.36
N ALA A 45 -24.60 30.40 -9.54
CA ALA A 45 -25.26 29.54 -8.56
C ALA A 45 -24.46 28.25 -8.24
N GLN A 46 -23.59 27.80 -9.14
CA GLN A 46 -22.70 26.65 -8.95
C GLN A 46 -21.33 27.04 -8.34
N ASN A 47 -21.18 28.27 -7.86
CA ASN A 47 -19.96 28.82 -7.28
C ASN A 47 -18.75 28.88 -8.26
N ARG A 48 -18.99 28.90 -9.58
CA ARG A 48 -17.96 29.08 -10.60
C ARG A 48 -17.79 30.56 -10.91
N SER A 49 -16.54 31.00 -11.05
CA SER A 49 -16.23 32.37 -11.45
C SER A 49 -16.56 32.57 -12.94
N VAL A 50 -17.39 33.58 -13.22
CA VAL A 50 -17.82 33.96 -14.59
C VAL A 50 -17.29 35.32 -15.01
N GLY A 51 -16.58 36.03 -14.14
CA GLY A 51 -15.92 37.31 -14.39
C GLY A 51 -15.24 37.85 -13.17
N GLY A 52 -14.30 38.76 -13.34
CA GLY A 52 -13.57 39.39 -12.23
C GLY A 52 -12.94 40.72 -12.61
N ALA A 53 -12.66 41.53 -11.61
CA ALA A 53 -11.92 42.78 -11.69
C ALA A 53 -11.08 42.97 -10.45
N VAL A 54 -10.05 43.81 -10.53
CA VAL A 54 -9.19 44.20 -9.41
C VAL A 54 -9.31 45.70 -9.16
N THR A 55 -9.32 46.16 -7.92
CA THR A 55 -9.41 47.55 -7.58
C THR A 55 -8.15 48.33 -7.92
N ASN A 56 -8.32 49.54 -8.43
CA ASN A 56 -7.23 50.48 -8.75
C ASN A 56 -6.65 51.18 -7.48
N LEU A 57 -5.78 52.17 -7.68
CA LEU A 57 -5.12 52.91 -6.60
C LEU A 57 -6.10 53.69 -5.70
N ASP A 58 -7.28 54.05 -6.21
CA ASP A 58 -8.35 54.73 -5.48
C ASP A 58 -9.36 53.75 -4.87
N GLY A 59 -9.11 52.43 -4.97
CA GLY A 59 -10.01 51.38 -4.52
C GLY A 59 -11.22 51.14 -5.41
N ASP A 60 -11.28 51.78 -6.61
CA ASP A 60 -12.41 51.65 -7.52
C ASP A 60 -12.29 50.41 -8.40
N TYR A 61 -13.40 49.76 -8.65
CA TYR A 61 -13.48 48.64 -9.60
C TYR A 61 -14.59 48.84 -10.63
N ARG A 62 -14.44 48.22 -11.77
CA ARG A 62 -15.42 48.20 -12.84
C ARG A 62 -15.55 46.77 -13.41
N LEU A 63 -16.73 46.19 -13.33
CA LEU A 63 -16.98 44.81 -13.63
C LEU A 63 -18.11 44.69 -14.64
N GLN A 64 -17.91 43.91 -15.69
CA GLN A 64 -18.95 43.60 -16.69
C GLN A 64 -19.73 42.37 -16.26
N ILE A 65 -21.05 42.49 -16.22
CA ILE A 65 -21.95 41.41 -15.84
C ILE A 65 -22.36 40.62 -17.09
N PRO A 66 -22.16 39.32 -17.17
CA PRO A 66 -22.64 38.49 -18.27
C PRO A 66 -24.17 38.51 -18.36
N ALA A 67 -24.71 38.79 -19.56
CA ALA A 67 -26.14 38.94 -19.77
C ALA A 67 -26.94 37.63 -19.68
N GLN A 68 -26.29 36.49 -19.72
CA GLN A 68 -26.89 35.16 -19.84
C GLN A 68 -27.02 34.39 -18.52
N GLU A 69 -26.54 34.93 -17.40
CA GLU A 69 -26.53 34.21 -16.12
C GLU A 69 -27.43 34.83 -15.06
N ASN A 70 -28.26 34.00 -14.43
CA ASN A 70 -29.16 34.37 -13.34
C ASN A 70 -28.56 33.99 -11.99
N ASN A 71 -28.94 34.67 -10.91
CA ASN A 71 -28.47 34.42 -9.54
C ASN A 71 -26.95 34.61 -9.35
N LEU A 72 -26.40 35.71 -9.83
CA LEU A 72 -25.01 36.07 -9.66
C LEU A 72 -24.74 36.61 -8.26
N THR A 73 -23.56 36.27 -7.73
CA THR A 73 -23.03 36.76 -6.46
C THR A 73 -21.68 37.42 -6.68
N LEU A 74 -21.49 38.61 -6.17
CA LEU A 74 -20.22 39.33 -6.15
C LEU A 74 -19.45 38.92 -4.89
N VAL A 75 -18.21 38.49 -5.08
CA VAL A 75 -17.31 38.04 -4.01
C VAL A 75 -16.12 39.00 -3.96
N TYR A 76 -15.99 39.68 -2.85
CA TYR A 76 -14.92 40.62 -2.58
C TYR A 76 -13.92 39.98 -1.65
N SER A 77 -12.65 39.91 -2.05
CA SER A 77 -11.59 39.29 -1.27
C SER A 77 -10.30 40.09 -1.37
N TYR A 78 -9.60 40.18 -0.25
CA TYR A 78 -8.28 40.76 -0.14
C TYR A 78 -7.47 40.05 0.94
N ILE A 79 -6.15 40.01 0.79
CA ILE A 79 -5.27 39.34 1.76
C ILE A 79 -5.39 40.00 3.13
N GLY A 80 -5.68 39.18 4.16
CA GLY A 80 -5.88 39.68 5.51
C GLY A 80 -7.26 40.26 5.84
N MET A 81 -8.22 40.19 4.89
CA MET A 81 -9.60 40.66 5.09
C MET A 81 -10.62 39.53 5.02
N LYS A 82 -11.73 39.68 5.73
CA LYS A 82 -12.87 38.72 5.61
C LYS A 82 -13.52 38.85 4.25
N THR A 83 -13.63 37.73 3.54
CA THR A 83 -14.30 37.67 2.23
C THR A 83 -15.78 38.03 2.40
N LYS A 84 -16.26 39.02 1.61
CA LYS A 84 -17.65 39.45 1.62
C LYS A 84 -18.36 39.01 0.35
N ARG A 85 -19.52 38.41 0.50
CA ARG A 85 -20.36 37.93 -0.62
C ARG A 85 -21.64 38.72 -0.65
N ILE A 86 -21.98 39.32 -1.82
CA ILE A 86 -23.18 40.12 -2.00
C ILE A 86 -23.92 39.62 -3.24
N LYS A 87 -25.18 39.25 -3.07
CA LYS A 87 -26.02 38.82 -4.17
C LYS A 87 -26.33 40.01 -5.11
N TYR A 88 -26.07 39.82 -6.41
CA TYR A 88 -26.31 40.85 -7.40
C TYR A 88 -27.82 40.91 -7.73
N THR A 89 -28.42 42.08 -7.59
CA THR A 89 -29.85 42.33 -7.85
C THR A 89 -30.07 43.48 -8.84
N GLY A 90 -29.05 43.79 -9.69
CA GLY A 90 -29.19 44.82 -10.73
C GLY A 90 -28.62 46.20 -10.38
N GLN A 91 -27.89 46.32 -9.26
CA GLN A 91 -27.27 47.61 -8.85
C GLN A 91 -26.16 48.01 -9.83
N LYS A 92 -26.14 49.32 -10.18
CA LYS A 92 -25.12 49.90 -11.05
C LYS A 92 -23.87 50.32 -10.26
N VAL A 93 -24.02 50.68 -8.98
CA VAL A 93 -22.95 51.09 -8.11
C VAL A 93 -23.05 50.29 -6.81
N LEU A 94 -21.93 49.68 -6.39
CA LEU A 94 -21.88 48.89 -5.17
C LEU A 94 -20.57 49.15 -4.44
N ASN A 95 -20.64 49.96 -3.40
CA ASN A 95 -19.50 50.23 -2.51
C ASN A 95 -19.47 49.21 -1.38
N VAL A 96 -18.30 48.65 -1.14
CA VAL A 96 -18.14 47.54 -0.18
C VAL A 96 -17.04 47.89 0.80
N LYS A 97 -17.37 47.70 2.08
CA LYS A 97 -16.41 47.79 3.17
C LYS A 97 -16.03 46.40 3.60
N LEU A 98 -14.73 46.08 3.55
CA LEU A 98 -14.15 44.86 4.07
C LEU A 98 -13.73 45.04 5.52
N GLU A 99 -13.87 44.02 6.32
CA GLU A 99 -13.41 43.94 7.70
C GLU A 99 -12.11 43.15 7.76
N SER A 100 -11.18 43.64 8.57
CA SER A 100 -9.93 42.93 8.83
C SER A 100 -10.22 41.55 9.43
N ASN A 101 -9.61 40.51 8.91
CA ASN A 101 -9.64 39.20 9.49
C ASN A 101 -8.60 39.14 10.63
N VAL A 102 -8.83 39.89 11.68
CA VAL A 102 -8.09 39.76 12.93
C VAL A 102 -8.65 38.56 13.69
N GLU A 103 -8.52 37.35 13.13
CA GLU A 103 -8.15 36.26 14.01
C GLU A 103 -6.71 36.58 14.39
N THR A 104 -6.49 36.86 15.66
CA THR A 104 -5.17 36.87 16.25
C THR A 104 -4.45 35.66 15.69
N LEU A 105 -3.57 35.85 14.71
CA LEU A 105 -2.54 34.89 14.43
C LEU A 105 -1.83 34.78 15.77
N ASP A 106 -2.07 33.68 16.49
CA ASP A 106 -1.17 33.25 17.53
C ASP A 106 0.21 33.46 16.95
N GLU A 107 1.00 34.22 17.62
CA GLU A 107 2.37 34.57 17.30
C GLU A 107 2.98 33.43 16.52
N VAL A 108 3.20 33.63 15.19
CA VAL A 108 3.97 32.67 14.41
C VAL A 108 5.34 32.76 15.04
N ALA A 109 5.51 32.02 16.13
CA ALA A 109 6.82 31.67 16.60
C ALA A 109 7.45 31.01 15.37
N ILE A 110 8.30 31.71 14.65
CA ILE A 110 9.28 31.15 13.75
C ILE A 110 10.18 30.35 14.69
N THR A 111 9.66 29.24 15.16
CA THR A 111 10.50 28.15 15.65
C THR A 111 11.31 27.81 14.44
N ALA A 112 12.56 28.25 14.43
CA ALA A 112 13.54 27.81 13.44
C ALA A 112 13.32 26.32 13.32
N LYS A 113 12.85 25.88 12.12
CA LYS A 113 12.49 24.49 11.86
C LYS A 113 13.69 23.71 12.35
N ARG A 114 13.53 23.04 13.49
CA ARG A 114 14.62 22.35 14.18
C ARG A 114 15.22 21.48 13.09
N ILE A 115 16.51 21.69 12.76
CA ILE A 115 17.17 20.91 11.72
C ILE A 115 16.90 19.46 12.08
N GLU A 116 16.04 18.80 11.29
CA GLU A 116 15.73 17.40 11.51
C GLU A 116 17.05 16.67 11.40
N ARG A 117 17.51 16.18 12.52
CA ARG A 117 18.69 15.33 12.59
C ARG A 117 18.20 13.91 12.40
N ASN A 118 18.94 13.14 11.59
CA ASN A 118 18.72 11.71 11.50
C ASN A 118 18.96 11.05 12.87
N ASN A 119 18.68 9.77 13.01
CA ASN A 119 18.89 9.01 14.25
C ASN A 119 20.35 9.01 14.70
N MET A 120 21.28 9.46 13.87
CA MET A 120 22.71 9.65 14.14
C MET A 120 23.08 11.07 14.60
N GLY A 121 22.11 11.96 14.75
CA GLY A 121 22.33 13.34 15.16
C GLY A 121 22.87 14.28 14.07
N ILE A 122 23.00 13.80 12.83
CA ILE A 122 23.51 14.56 11.67
C ILE A 122 22.34 15.30 11.02
N GLY A 123 22.51 16.59 10.76
CA GLY A 123 21.50 17.38 10.06
C GLY A 123 21.35 16.93 8.61
N HIS A 124 20.12 17.00 8.08
CA HIS A 124 19.82 16.56 6.70
C HIS A 124 20.69 17.29 5.64
N LYS A 125 21.08 18.54 5.91
CA LYS A 125 21.97 19.34 5.06
C LYS A 125 23.44 18.96 5.17
N GLU A 126 23.84 18.27 6.24
CA GLU A 126 25.19 17.82 6.52
C GLU A 126 25.42 16.37 6.05
N ASN A 127 24.34 15.71 5.63
CA ASN A 127 24.38 14.32 5.16
C ASN A 127 24.83 14.29 3.69
N VAL A 128 26.10 13.94 3.48
CA VAL A 128 26.72 13.82 2.15
C VAL A 128 26.34 12.50 1.47
N SER A 129 25.74 11.56 2.21
CA SER A 129 25.38 10.24 1.70
C SER A 129 24.01 10.23 1.01
N ALA A 130 23.87 9.38 -0.01
CA ALA A 130 22.61 9.18 -0.73
C ALA A 130 21.60 8.45 0.19
N THR A 131 20.83 9.21 0.96
CA THR A 131 19.72 8.70 1.76
C THR A 131 18.39 9.17 1.17
N GLN A 132 17.39 8.32 1.24
CA GLN A 132 16.03 8.66 0.83
C GLN A 132 15.09 8.39 1.99
N LYS A 133 14.35 9.41 2.39
CA LYS A 133 13.36 9.35 3.49
C LYS A 133 11.95 9.46 2.92
N VAL A 134 11.08 8.59 3.37
CA VAL A 134 9.66 8.57 3.01
C VAL A 134 8.83 8.70 4.29
N MET A 135 7.84 9.58 4.27
CA MET A 135 6.89 9.75 5.37
C MET A 135 5.73 8.80 5.19
N MET A 136 5.47 7.97 6.20
CA MET A 136 4.41 6.95 6.12
C MET A 136 3.01 7.54 6.13
N GLU A 137 2.81 8.70 6.74
CA GLU A 137 1.50 9.35 6.81
C GLU A 137 0.93 9.66 5.42
N ASP A 138 1.77 10.14 4.50
CA ASP A 138 1.39 10.47 3.13
C ASP A 138 0.99 9.21 2.34
N LEU A 139 1.67 8.10 2.57
CA LEU A 139 1.41 6.84 1.88
C LEU A 139 0.12 6.17 2.38
N ILE A 140 -0.06 6.11 3.69
CA ILE A 140 -1.23 5.47 4.32
C ILE A 140 -2.52 6.25 4.01
N ALA A 141 -2.43 7.57 3.78
CA ALA A 141 -3.58 8.39 3.44
C ALA A 141 -4.10 8.12 2.01
N THR A 142 -3.23 7.68 1.09
CA THR A 142 -3.54 7.54 -0.34
C THR A 142 -3.93 6.13 -0.76
N ALA A 143 -3.50 5.11 -0.03
CA ALA A 143 -3.72 3.72 -0.39
C ALA A 143 -4.11 2.85 0.81
N PRO A 144 -4.89 1.77 0.60
CA PRO A 144 -5.17 0.77 1.63
C PRO A 144 -3.95 -0.14 1.81
N ILE A 145 -3.05 0.24 2.70
CA ILE A 145 -1.78 -0.43 2.94
C ILE A 145 -1.92 -1.32 4.17
N ALA A 146 -1.66 -2.61 4.04
CA ALA A 146 -1.67 -3.59 5.12
C ALA A 146 -0.28 -3.81 5.74
N THR A 147 0.79 -3.68 4.92
CA THR A 147 2.16 -3.93 5.34
C THR A 147 3.07 -2.73 5.05
N VAL A 148 4.22 -2.67 5.74
CA VAL A 148 5.21 -1.62 5.53
C VAL A 148 5.84 -1.74 4.14
N GLU A 149 6.08 -2.95 3.71
CA GLU A 149 6.66 -3.29 2.40
C GLU A 149 5.76 -2.83 1.25
N GLU A 150 4.46 -3.06 1.39
CA GLU A 150 3.47 -2.59 0.42
C GLU A 150 3.49 -1.05 0.32
N ALA A 151 3.63 -0.36 1.45
CA ALA A 151 3.75 1.09 1.47
C ALA A 151 5.01 1.60 0.75
N LEU A 152 6.10 0.88 0.85
CA LEU A 152 7.40 1.30 0.33
C LEU A 152 7.63 0.90 -1.12
N GLN A 153 6.82 -0.01 -1.66
CA GLN A 153 6.97 -0.49 -3.04
C GLN A 153 6.88 0.66 -4.04
N GLY A 154 7.89 0.80 -4.89
CA GLY A 154 7.95 1.87 -5.89
C GLY A 154 8.24 3.28 -5.36
N GLN A 155 8.31 3.47 -4.02
CA GLN A 155 8.58 4.78 -3.41
C GLN A 155 10.08 5.07 -3.23
N LEU A 156 10.89 4.03 -3.23
CA LEU A 156 12.31 4.12 -2.91
C LEU A 156 13.17 3.79 -4.14
N SER A 157 13.92 4.77 -4.63
CA SER A 157 14.80 4.53 -5.79
C SER A 157 15.91 3.54 -5.46
N GLY A 158 16.15 2.54 -6.33
CA GLY A 158 17.18 1.51 -6.15
C GLY A 158 16.89 0.53 -5.00
N VAL A 159 15.65 0.44 -4.57
CA VAL A 159 15.13 -0.59 -3.68
C VAL A 159 14.12 -1.41 -4.47
N ASP A 160 14.35 -2.69 -4.55
CA ASP A 160 13.44 -3.65 -5.15
C ASP A 160 12.69 -4.37 -4.03
N ILE A 161 11.37 -4.32 -4.09
CA ILE A 161 10.48 -4.95 -3.11
C ILE A 161 9.56 -5.89 -3.88
N ALA A 162 9.76 -7.18 -3.69
CA ALA A 162 8.87 -8.20 -4.20
C ALA A 162 7.87 -8.59 -3.11
N LEU A 163 6.61 -8.27 -3.34
CA LEU A 163 5.51 -8.61 -2.44
C LEU A 163 5.02 -10.03 -2.73
N SER A 164 4.67 -10.76 -1.70
CA SER A 164 3.88 -11.98 -1.83
C SER A 164 2.39 -11.65 -1.87
N ALA A 165 1.63 -12.43 -2.62
CA ALA A 165 0.17 -12.26 -2.72
C ALA A 165 -0.57 -12.78 -1.49
N ASP A 166 0.02 -13.70 -0.73
CA ASP A 166 -0.61 -14.32 0.42
C ASP A 166 -0.47 -13.46 1.69
N PRO A 167 -1.51 -13.35 2.52
CA PRO A 167 -1.47 -12.60 3.76
C PRO A 167 -0.36 -13.08 4.69
N GLY A 168 0.44 -12.14 5.20
CA GLY A 168 1.52 -12.48 6.12
C GLY A 168 2.68 -13.27 5.51
N ALA A 169 2.72 -13.43 4.19
CA ALA A 169 3.89 -13.99 3.54
C ALA A 169 4.99 -12.94 3.44
N ARG A 170 6.24 -13.42 3.45
CA ARG A 170 7.41 -12.58 3.41
C ARG A 170 7.53 -11.81 2.11
N SER A 171 7.83 -10.54 2.23
CA SER A 171 8.27 -9.70 1.12
C SER A 171 9.79 -9.66 1.10
N SER A 172 10.41 -9.82 -0.07
CA SER A 172 11.86 -9.65 -0.18
C SER A 172 12.20 -8.19 -0.48
N ILE A 173 13.12 -7.63 0.30
CA ILE A 173 13.63 -6.27 0.10
C ILE A 173 15.09 -6.38 -0.32
N ARG A 174 15.43 -5.77 -1.46
CA ARG A 174 16.80 -5.73 -1.98
C ARG A 174 17.20 -4.29 -2.27
N ILE A 175 18.40 -3.91 -1.83
CA ILE A 175 18.97 -2.59 -2.09
C ILE A 175 20.13 -2.77 -3.09
N ARG A 176 20.02 -2.10 -4.26
CA ARG A 176 21.03 -2.17 -5.34
C ARG A 176 21.26 -3.57 -5.92
N GLY A 177 20.26 -4.46 -5.85
CA GLY A 177 20.32 -5.80 -6.41
C GLY A 177 21.00 -6.84 -5.49
N THR A 178 21.39 -7.97 -6.06
CA THR A 178 22.03 -9.08 -5.32
C THR A 178 23.52 -8.86 -5.20
N SER A 179 24.05 -8.78 -3.98
CA SER A 179 25.47 -8.57 -3.70
C SER A 179 26.23 -9.87 -3.46
N THR A 180 25.55 -10.98 -3.17
CA THR A 180 26.15 -12.28 -2.87
C THR A 180 25.39 -13.41 -3.55
N LEU A 181 26.08 -14.54 -3.81
CA LEU A 181 25.47 -15.76 -4.34
C LEU A 181 24.94 -16.70 -3.23
N ASN A 182 25.59 -16.71 -2.08
CA ASN A 182 25.33 -17.68 -1.01
C ASN A 182 24.98 -17.04 0.35
N GLY A 183 24.88 -15.73 0.44
CA GLY A 183 24.55 -15.02 1.68
C GLY A 183 23.21 -14.30 1.61
N SER A 184 22.70 -13.86 2.76
CA SER A 184 21.51 -13.00 2.79
C SER A 184 21.77 -11.72 2.02
N VAL A 185 20.86 -11.36 1.13
CA VAL A 185 20.89 -10.10 0.35
C VAL A 185 20.00 -9.01 0.97
N GLU A 186 19.38 -9.31 2.11
CA GLU A 186 18.47 -8.39 2.76
C GLU A 186 19.15 -7.28 3.51
N PRO A 187 18.58 -6.07 3.53
CA PRO A 187 19.11 -4.96 4.30
C PRO A 187 18.94 -5.19 5.80
N LEU A 188 19.82 -4.58 6.59
CA LEU A 188 19.64 -4.49 8.03
C LEU A 188 18.46 -3.58 8.36
N ILE A 189 17.51 -4.06 9.14
CA ILE A 189 16.40 -3.26 9.64
C ILE A 189 16.81 -2.65 10.98
N VAL A 190 16.60 -1.35 11.11
CA VAL A 190 16.87 -0.58 12.33
C VAL A 190 15.61 0.16 12.74
N ILE A 191 15.13 -0.05 13.95
CA ILE A 191 13.93 0.57 14.49
C ILE A 191 14.34 1.52 15.62
N ASP A 192 14.04 2.81 15.46
CA ASP A 192 14.41 3.88 16.41
C ASP A 192 15.89 3.85 16.85
N GLY A 193 16.79 3.48 15.92
CA GLY A 193 18.23 3.40 16.16
C GLY A 193 18.71 2.08 16.76
N VAL A 194 17.83 1.10 16.98
CA VAL A 194 18.19 -0.23 17.48
C VAL A 194 18.10 -1.23 16.34
N PRO A 195 19.16 -2.00 16.05
CA PRO A 195 19.11 -3.06 15.05
C PRO A 195 18.04 -4.08 15.41
N TYR A 196 17.20 -4.39 14.43
CA TYR A 196 16.27 -5.47 14.52
C TYR A 196 16.92 -6.74 13.97
N THR A 197 17.27 -7.64 14.84
CA THR A 197 17.72 -8.98 14.46
C THR A 197 16.67 -9.96 14.95
N GLN A 198 16.12 -10.73 14.04
CA GLN A 198 15.41 -11.93 14.42
C GLN A 198 16.47 -12.95 14.80
N GLU A 199 16.50 -13.34 16.06
CA GLU A 199 17.29 -14.49 16.46
C GLU A 199 16.49 -15.70 15.98
N LEU A 200 17.06 -16.41 15.02
CA LEU A 200 16.58 -17.73 14.65
C LEU A 200 16.98 -18.67 15.81
N ASP A 201 16.08 -19.55 16.20
CA ASP A 201 16.42 -20.58 17.18
C ASP A 201 17.66 -21.34 16.72
N ASP A 202 18.52 -21.77 17.67
CA ASP A 202 19.74 -22.55 17.35
C ASP A 202 19.40 -23.85 16.60
N ASP A 203 18.15 -24.33 16.71
CA ASP A 203 17.60 -25.48 15.98
C ASP A 203 16.98 -25.12 14.62
N PHE A 204 17.12 -23.85 14.15
CA PHE A 204 16.55 -23.43 12.89
C PHE A 204 17.33 -24.04 11.72
N ASP A 205 16.73 -25.02 11.08
CA ASP A 205 17.29 -25.73 9.94
C ASP A 205 17.11 -24.89 8.66
N PHE A 206 18.16 -24.22 8.21
CA PHE A 206 18.17 -23.47 6.96
C PHE A 206 17.86 -24.34 5.73
N SER A 207 17.99 -25.65 5.83
CA SER A 207 17.64 -26.57 4.74
C SER A 207 16.14 -26.80 4.61
N THR A 208 15.39 -26.52 5.67
CA THR A 208 13.92 -26.67 5.75
C THR A 208 13.20 -25.35 5.91
N ALA A 209 13.93 -24.25 6.14
CA ALA A 209 13.37 -22.92 6.27
C ALA A 209 12.71 -22.51 4.95
N ASN A 210 11.41 -22.33 5.00
CA ASN A 210 10.69 -21.67 3.94
C ASN A 210 10.93 -20.15 4.06
N GLU A 211 10.86 -19.45 2.95
CA GLU A 211 10.95 -17.98 2.92
C GLU A 211 9.93 -17.29 3.84
N GLU A 212 8.97 -18.04 4.36
CA GLU A 212 7.86 -17.61 5.20
C GLU A 212 8.24 -17.33 6.67
N ASP A 213 9.34 -17.90 7.16
CA ASP A 213 9.70 -17.85 8.59
C ASP A 213 10.38 -16.54 9.02
N LEU A 214 10.60 -15.61 8.10
CA LEU A 214 11.42 -14.41 8.32
C LEU A 214 10.65 -13.06 8.22
N GLY A 215 9.35 -13.04 8.43
CA GLY A 215 8.49 -11.85 8.33
C GLY A 215 8.74 -10.76 9.39
N ALA A 216 9.96 -10.25 9.47
CA ALA A 216 10.38 -9.32 10.51
C ALA A 216 9.67 -7.96 10.50
N LEU A 217 9.31 -7.44 9.34
CA LEU A 217 8.61 -6.15 9.20
C LEU A 217 7.12 -6.23 9.50
N LEU A 218 6.51 -7.40 9.36
CA LEU A 218 5.09 -7.63 9.65
C LEU A 218 4.69 -7.33 11.09
N ASN A 219 5.65 -7.26 12.00
CA ASN A 219 5.40 -7.06 13.43
C ASN A 219 5.25 -5.59 13.83
N ILE A 220 5.28 -4.64 12.87
CA ILE A 220 5.04 -3.22 13.13
C ILE A 220 3.85 -2.75 12.32
N ALA A 221 2.88 -2.13 12.99
CA ALA A 221 1.76 -1.51 12.28
C ALA A 221 2.27 -0.30 11.46
N PRO A 222 1.95 -0.20 10.15
CA PRO A 222 2.32 0.96 9.34
C PRO A 222 1.89 2.29 9.93
N THR A 223 0.76 2.30 10.64
CA THR A 223 0.19 3.47 11.32
C THR A 223 1.06 4.00 12.47
N ASP A 224 1.92 3.16 13.06
CA ASP A 224 2.84 3.55 14.13
C ASP A 224 4.17 4.08 13.61
N ILE A 225 4.44 3.97 12.31
CA ILE A 225 5.64 4.47 11.68
C ILE A 225 5.46 5.93 11.30
N GLU A 226 6.45 6.76 11.61
CA GLU A 226 6.54 8.15 11.18
C GLU A 226 7.20 8.25 9.81
N SER A 227 8.37 7.60 9.68
CA SER A 227 9.15 7.62 8.44
C SER A 227 10.05 6.41 8.29
N VAL A 228 10.36 6.09 7.04
CA VAL A 228 11.35 5.09 6.68
C VAL A 228 12.45 5.76 5.87
N GLU A 229 13.69 5.55 6.27
CA GLU A 229 14.88 6.06 5.60
C GLU A 229 15.75 4.90 5.13
N VAL A 230 16.18 4.94 3.87
CA VAL A 230 17.07 3.93 3.30
C VAL A 230 18.47 4.49 3.19
N LEU A 231 19.41 3.81 3.84
CA LEU A 231 20.84 4.09 3.79
C LEU A 231 21.48 3.13 2.79
N LYS A 232 21.89 3.67 1.64
CA LYS A 232 22.39 2.85 0.52
C LYS A 232 23.91 2.85 0.41
N ASP A 233 24.56 3.92 0.88
CA ASP A 233 25.99 4.12 0.70
C ASP A 233 26.80 3.58 1.87
N ALA A 234 27.98 3.05 1.59
CA ALA A 234 28.88 2.49 2.58
C ALA A 234 29.22 3.50 3.71
N ALA A 235 29.32 4.80 3.39
CA ALA A 235 29.54 5.83 4.40
C ALA A 235 28.37 5.97 5.38
N ALA A 236 27.12 5.83 4.89
CA ALA A 236 25.92 5.88 5.72
C ALA A 236 25.71 4.60 6.55
N THR A 237 26.15 3.46 6.03
CA THR A 237 25.97 2.16 6.69
C THR A 237 27.14 1.75 7.58
N ALA A 238 28.29 2.47 7.51
CA ALA A 238 29.53 2.15 8.24
C ALA A 238 29.34 1.99 9.76
N ILE A 239 28.44 2.75 10.37
CA ILE A 239 28.17 2.65 11.81
C ILE A 239 27.59 1.30 12.23
N TRP A 240 26.98 0.56 11.27
CA TRP A 240 26.37 -0.74 11.50
C TRP A 240 27.31 -1.90 11.20
N GLY A 241 28.57 -1.57 10.81
CA GLY A 241 29.61 -2.55 10.50
C GLY A 241 29.19 -3.48 9.36
N THR A 242 29.59 -4.75 9.47
CA THR A 242 29.32 -5.78 8.45
C THR A 242 27.85 -6.08 8.26
N LYS A 243 27.01 -5.89 9.28
CA LYS A 243 25.55 -6.09 9.19
C LYS A 243 24.88 -5.09 8.25
N GLY A 244 25.48 -3.91 8.04
CA GLY A 244 24.99 -2.89 7.11
C GLY A 244 25.49 -3.05 5.67
N ALA A 245 26.21 -4.11 5.32
CA ALA A 245 26.82 -4.29 4.00
C ALA A 245 25.80 -4.30 2.85
N ASN A 246 24.61 -4.86 3.06
CA ASN A 246 23.51 -4.92 2.09
C ASN A 246 22.62 -3.67 2.11
N GLY A 247 23.02 -2.61 2.83
CA GLY A 247 22.21 -1.43 3.09
C GLY A 247 21.46 -1.51 4.42
N VAL A 248 20.85 -0.39 4.81
CA VAL A 248 20.11 -0.30 6.07
C VAL A 248 18.75 0.36 5.82
N LEU A 249 17.69 -0.25 6.31
CA LEU A 249 16.36 0.30 6.37
C LEU A 249 16.10 0.85 7.78
N SER A 250 16.15 2.16 7.93
CA SER A 250 15.95 2.84 9.22
C SER A 250 14.50 3.28 9.37
N ILE A 251 13.79 2.67 10.31
CA ILE A 251 12.40 2.94 10.63
C ILE A 251 12.34 3.83 11.86
N THR A 252 11.65 4.96 11.75
CA THR A 252 11.38 5.86 12.87
C THR A 252 9.91 5.75 13.23
N THR A 253 9.61 5.44 14.49
CA THR A 253 8.23 5.34 14.97
C THR A 253 7.71 6.68 15.48
N LYS A 254 6.38 6.85 15.44
CA LYS A 254 5.70 8.07 15.93
C LYS A 254 5.92 8.25 17.41
N LYS A 255 6.22 9.50 17.83
CA LYS A 255 6.44 9.89 19.22
C LYS A 255 5.24 10.63 19.78
N GLY A 256 5.16 10.69 21.11
CA GLY A 256 4.23 11.59 21.80
C GLY A 256 4.57 13.05 21.49
N LYS A 257 3.54 13.88 21.35
CA LYS A 257 3.68 15.32 21.11
C LYS A 257 3.27 16.09 22.37
N THR A 258 3.95 17.19 22.67
CA THR A 258 3.52 18.12 23.73
C THR A 258 2.20 18.78 23.35
N GLY A 259 1.28 18.86 24.28
CA GLY A 259 -0.04 19.45 24.06
C GLY A 259 -1.16 18.65 24.72
N LYS A 260 -2.39 19.06 24.46
CA LYS A 260 -3.57 18.34 24.93
C LYS A 260 -3.60 16.94 24.34
N THR A 261 -4.09 15.99 25.13
CA THR A 261 -4.27 14.60 24.67
C THR A 261 -5.18 14.57 23.46
N THR A 262 -4.70 13.95 22.39
CA THR A 262 -5.45 13.71 21.15
C THR A 262 -5.73 12.22 21.03
N PHE A 263 -6.95 11.89 20.63
CA PHE A 263 -7.39 10.52 20.34
C PHE A 263 -7.62 10.41 18.84
N ASN A 264 -7.11 9.35 18.25
CA ASN A 264 -7.31 9.04 16.85
C ASN A 264 -7.85 7.62 16.74
N PHE A 265 -8.96 7.47 16.02
CA PHE A 265 -9.49 6.17 15.64
C PHE A 265 -9.57 6.10 14.11
N SER A 266 -9.00 5.06 13.54
CA SER A 266 -9.06 4.77 12.10
C SER A 266 -9.61 3.37 11.90
N SER A 267 -10.58 3.24 11.02
CA SER A 267 -11.12 1.95 10.59
C SER A 267 -11.15 1.94 9.07
N LYS A 268 -10.46 0.96 8.48
CA LYS A 268 -10.38 0.78 7.03
C LYS A 268 -10.97 -0.56 6.65
N PHE A 269 -11.76 -0.57 5.60
CA PHE A 269 -12.31 -1.76 4.98
C PHE A 269 -11.83 -1.82 3.53
N THR A 270 -11.23 -2.92 3.16
CA THR A 270 -10.69 -3.12 1.81
C THR A 270 -11.22 -4.43 1.26
N ALA A 271 -11.77 -4.40 0.05
CA ALA A 271 -12.08 -5.58 -0.72
C ALA A 271 -10.94 -5.80 -1.73
N LYS A 272 -10.40 -7.02 -1.75
CA LYS A 272 -9.36 -7.44 -2.69
C LYS A 272 -10.00 -8.37 -3.72
N PHE A 273 -9.92 -7.96 -4.98
CA PHE A 273 -10.36 -8.77 -6.11
C PHE A 273 -9.12 -9.10 -6.93
N GLU A 274 -8.98 -10.36 -7.27
CA GLU A 274 -7.89 -10.76 -8.12
C GLU A 274 -8.18 -10.38 -9.57
N PRO A 275 -7.24 -9.75 -10.29
CA PRO A 275 -7.41 -9.49 -11.70
C PRO A 275 -7.50 -10.80 -12.47
N ASN A 276 -8.03 -10.74 -13.69
CA ASN A 276 -8.05 -11.90 -14.57
C ASN A 276 -6.63 -12.42 -14.77
N SER A 277 -6.48 -13.74 -14.67
CA SER A 277 -5.21 -14.42 -14.91
C SER A 277 -4.76 -14.23 -16.37
N ILE A 278 -3.46 -14.44 -16.61
CA ILE A 278 -2.93 -14.57 -17.97
C ILE A 278 -3.75 -15.64 -18.70
N PRO A 279 -4.18 -15.40 -19.95
CA PRO A 279 -4.90 -16.40 -20.73
C PRO A 279 -4.11 -17.71 -20.81
N MET A 280 -4.70 -18.78 -20.34
CA MET A 280 -4.15 -20.11 -20.40
C MET A 280 -4.89 -20.89 -21.49
N LEU A 281 -4.29 -21.97 -21.97
CA LEU A 281 -4.97 -22.88 -22.87
C LEU A 281 -6.19 -23.50 -22.18
N ASN A 282 -7.30 -23.62 -22.89
CA ASN A 282 -8.44 -24.42 -22.45
C ASN A 282 -8.15 -25.92 -22.62
N GLY A 283 -9.04 -26.77 -22.10
CA GLY A 283 -8.84 -28.22 -22.14
C GLY A 283 -8.63 -28.77 -23.55
N SER A 284 -9.41 -28.33 -24.54
CA SER A 284 -9.31 -28.76 -25.93
C SER A 284 -8.06 -28.28 -26.64
N GLU A 285 -7.67 -27.02 -26.42
CA GLU A 285 -6.43 -26.42 -26.95
C GLU A 285 -5.19 -27.12 -26.38
N TYR A 286 -5.21 -27.42 -25.07
CA TYR A 286 -4.15 -28.20 -24.44
C TYR A 286 -3.97 -29.58 -25.04
N ILE A 287 -5.06 -30.32 -25.24
CA ILE A 287 -5.03 -31.62 -25.87
C ILE A 287 -4.46 -31.54 -27.29
N ALA A 288 -4.93 -30.58 -28.11
CA ALA A 288 -4.41 -30.35 -29.45
C ALA A 288 -2.90 -30.07 -29.45
N MET A 289 -2.45 -29.19 -28.53
CA MET A 289 -1.02 -28.88 -28.38
C MET A 289 -0.19 -30.13 -28.04
N VAL A 290 -0.66 -30.95 -27.08
CA VAL A 290 0.07 -32.17 -26.68
C VAL A 290 0.08 -33.19 -27.79
N GLN A 291 -1.02 -33.37 -28.52
CA GLN A 291 -1.09 -34.27 -29.69
C GLN A 291 -0.11 -33.84 -30.78
N GLU A 292 -0.03 -32.55 -31.08
CA GLU A 292 0.94 -31.98 -32.03
C GLU A 292 2.38 -32.19 -31.55
N ALA A 293 2.66 -31.99 -30.27
CA ALA A 293 3.99 -32.24 -29.68
C ALA A 293 4.41 -33.69 -29.80
N LEU A 294 3.48 -34.64 -29.55
CA LEU A 294 3.73 -36.09 -29.73
C LEU A 294 3.98 -36.43 -31.19
N TRP A 295 3.22 -35.85 -32.12
CA TRP A 295 3.42 -36.02 -33.55
C TRP A 295 4.79 -35.52 -34.00
N ASN A 296 5.17 -34.35 -33.57
CA ASN A 296 6.47 -33.77 -33.90
C ASN A 296 7.62 -34.60 -33.32
N SER A 297 7.48 -35.09 -32.09
CA SER A 297 8.46 -35.96 -31.44
C SER A 297 8.61 -37.30 -32.22
N ALA A 298 7.51 -37.91 -32.62
CA ALA A 298 7.53 -39.15 -33.40
C ALA A 298 8.20 -38.94 -34.76
N ASN A 299 7.96 -37.85 -35.44
CA ASN A 299 8.58 -37.52 -36.72
C ASN A 299 10.07 -37.20 -36.62
N TYR A 300 10.47 -36.46 -35.57
CA TYR A 300 11.87 -36.07 -35.34
C TYR A 300 12.77 -37.29 -35.07
N THR A 301 12.25 -38.29 -34.36
CA THR A 301 13.00 -39.53 -34.06
C THR A 301 13.02 -40.53 -35.20
N GLY A 302 12.45 -40.19 -36.35
CA GLY A 302 12.33 -41.11 -37.51
C GLY A 302 11.36 -42.25 -37.28
N LEU A 303 10.52 -42.14 -36.26
CA LEU A 303 9.50 -43.10 -35.91
C LEU A 303 8.26 -42.85 -36.78
N ASN A 304 7.64 -43.92 -37.23
CA ASN A 304 6.48 -43.90 -38.14
C ASN A 304 5.16 -43.61 -37.39
N ALA A 305 4.06 -43.58 -38.12
CA ALA A 305 2.71 -43.40 -37.60
C ALA A 305 2.35 -44.37 -36.46
N ASP A 306 2.89 -45.60 -36.49
CA ASP A 306 2.65 -46.59 -35.45
C ASP A 306 3.19 -46.20 -34.10
N THR A 307 4.31 -45.49 -34.08
CA THR A 307 4.90 -44.97 -32.84
C THR A 307 4.10 -43.81 -32.29
N TYR A 308 3.60 -42.92 -33.14
CA TYR A 308 2.69 -41.84 -32.71
C TYR A 308 1.41 -42.44 -32.10
N LEU A 309 0.80 -43.42 -32.73
CA LEU A 309 -0.37 -44.13 -32.22
C LEU A 309 -0.08 -44.79 -30.86
N LYS A 310 1.12 -45.38 -30.71
CA LYS A 310 1.55 -45.94 -29.45
C LYS A 310 1.66 -44.84 -28.35
N TYR A 311 2.29 -43.70 -28.66
CA TYR A 311 2.38 -42.58 -27.69
C TYR A 311 1.01 -42.05 -27.30
N LEU A 312 0.08 -41.93 -28.25
CA LEU A 312 -1.31 -41.60 -27.96
C LEU A 312 -1.97 -42.62 -27.03
N TYR A 313 -1.68 -43.88 -27.22
CA TYR A 313 -2.24 -44.97 -26.40
C TYR A 313 -1.65 -44.99 -24.99
N ASP A 314 -0.36 -44.66 -24.88
CA ASP A 314 0.38 -44.58 -23.62
C ASP A 314 0.05 -43.29 -22.82
N THR A 315 -0.68 -42.36 -23.43
CA THR A 315 -1.08 -41.10 -22.80
C THR A 315 -2.61 -40.98 -22.76
N PRO A 316 -3.28 -41.75 -21.90
CA PRO A 316 -4.73 -41.83 -21.87
C PRO A 316 -5.39 -40.48 -21.50
N GLU A 317 -4.66 -39.56 -20.87
CA GLU A 317 -5.10 -38.23 -20.47
C GLU A 317 -5.51 -37.33 -21.65
N ILE A 318 -5.00 -37.61 -22.84
CA ILE A 318 -5.35 -36.91 -24.08
C ILE A 318 -6.06 -37.83 -25.08
N ASN A 319 -6.35 -39.07 -24.68
CA ASN A 319 -7.00 -40.07 -25.52
C ASN A 319 -8.52 -40.01 -25.33
N TYR A 320 -9.22 -39.63 -26.36
CA TYR A 320 -10.69 -39.54 -26.37
C TYR A 320 -11.41 -40.91 -26.41
N SER A 321 -10.86 -41.94 -25.83
CA SER A 321 -11.56 -43.23 -25.77
C SER A 321 -12.65 -43.18 -24.68
N PRO A 322 -13.95 -43.23 -25.03
CA PRO A 322 -15.03 -43.28 -24.05
C PRO A 322 -14.99 -44.51 -23.14
N ASN A 323 -14.20 -45.52 -23.51
CA ASN A 323 -14.05 -46.74 -22.72
C ASN A 323 -13.00 -46.63 -21.62
N TRP A 324 -12.29 -45.51 -21.54
CA TRP A 324 -11.33 -45.27 -20.45
C TRP A 324 -12.06 -44.86 -19.18
N ASN A 325 -11.71 -45.48 -18.06
CA ASN A 325 -12.40 -45.30 -16.77
C ASN A 325 -12.46 -43.86 -16.27
N TYR A 326 -11.53 -43.03 -16.71
CA TYR A 326 -11.45 -41.60 -16.29
C TYR A 326 -11.73 -40.65 -17.45
N PHE A 327 -12.47 -41.09 -18.46
CA PHE A 327 -12.80 -40.28 -19.63
C PHE A 327 -13.50 -38.98 -19.22
N ASN A 328 -14.46 -39.05 -18.30
CA ASN A 328 -15.21 -37.87 -17.86
C ASN A 328 -14.34 -36.88 -17.08
N GLU A 329 -13.37 -37.37 -16.28
CA GLU A 329 -12.46 -36.53 -15.52
C GLU A 329 -11.44 -35.79 -16.40
N TYR A 330 -11.10 -36.31 -17.58
CA TYR A 330 -10.14 -35.69 -18.49
C TYR A 330 -10.78 -35.09 -19.75
N ASN A 331 -12.09 -35.01 -19.81
CA ASN A 331 -12.82 -34.38 -20.89
C ASN A 331 -13.59 -33.13 -20.42
N VAL A 332 -12.92 -32.31 -19.68
CA VAL A 332 -13.45 -31.07 -19.11
C VAL A 332 -12.60 -29.88 -19.50
N ASP A 333 -13.08 -28.71 -19.20
CA ASP A 333 -12.32 -27.45 -19.25
C ASP A 333 -12.30 -26.82 -17.85
N THR A 334 -11.15 -26.90 -17.18
CA THR A 334 -10.98 -26.44 -15.81
C THR A 334 -9.99 -25.30 -15.76
N ASN A 335 -10.43 -24.14 -15.32
CA ASN A 335 -9.55 -23.08 -14.89
C ASN A 335 -9.14 -23.33 -13.42
N TRP A 336 -8.05 -24.03 -13.21
CA TRP A 336 -7.57 -24.41 -11.88
C TRP A 336 -7.30 -23.22 -10.96
N LEU A 337 -6.90 -22.06 -11.51
CA LEU A 337 -6.69 -20.85 -10.73
C LEU A 337 -8.01 -20.30 -10.20
N ASP A 338 -9.08 -20.37 -10.99
CA ASP A 338 -10.41 -19.92 -10.56
C ASP A 338 -10.99 -20.82 -9.46
N GLU A 339 -10.68 -22.11 -9.48
CA GLU A 339 -11.15 -23.08 -8.48
C GLU A 339 -10.50 -22.88 -7.09
N VAL A 340 -9.35 -22.22 -7.00
CA VAL A 340 -8.62 -22.02 -5.73
C VAL A 340 -8.62 -20.55 -5.25
N ARG A 341 -9.22 -19.64 -5.99
CA ARG A 341 -9.28 -18.22 -5.64
C ARG A 341 -10.60 -17.83 -5.02
N GLN A 342 -10.57 -16.80 -4.21
CA GLN A 342 -11.74 -16.16 -3.61
C GLN A 342 -11.56 -14.64 -3.54
N ASN A 343 -12.69 -13.93 -3.40
CA ASN A 343 -12.64 -12.53 -3.05
C ASN A 343 -12.28 -12.39 -1.56
N ALA A 344 -11.38 -11.48 -1.25
CA ALA A 344 -10.88 -11.29 0.10
C ALA A 344 -11.30 -9.93 0.67
N PHE A 345 -11.49 -9.88 1.98
CA PHE A 345 -11.81 -8.68 2.72
C PHE A 345 -10.77 -8.44 3.80
N THR A 346 -10.35 -7.19 3.93
CA THR A 346 -9.41 -6.76 4.94
C THR A 346 -10.06 -5.69 5.80
N THR A 347 -9.94 -5.82 7.11
CA THR A 347 -10.31 -4.78 8.08
C THR A 347 -9.10 -4.40 8.89
N ASP A 348 -8.80 -3.10 8.95
CA ASP A 348 -7.72 -2.55 9.77
C ASP A 348 -8.29 -1.47 10.69
N ASN A 349 -8.27 -1.77 11.98
CA ASN A 349 -8.78 -0.89 13.03
C ASN A 349 -7.63 -0.45 13.93
N THR A 350 -7.38 0.85 13.99
CA THR A 350 -6.31 1.41 14.80
C THR A 350 -6.86 2.50 15.72
N PHE A 351 -6.56 2.39 16.99
CA PHE A 351 -6.79 3.42 17.99
C PHE A 351 -5.45 3.95 18.47
N SER A 352 -5.29 5.26 18.52
CA SER A 352 -4.10 5.86 19.11
C SER A 352 -4.44 7.06 19.97
N MET A 353 -3.66 7.23 21.04
CA MET A 353 -3.73 8.33 21.97
C MET A 353 -2.34 8.93 22.12
N SER A 354 -2.21 10.22 21.96
CA SER A 354 -0.94 10.91 22.16
C SER A 354 -1.14 12.25 22.86
N GLY A 355 -0.19 12.62 23.71
CA GLY A 355 -0.25 13.87 24.45
C GLY A 355 0.98 14.06 25.32
N GLY A 356 0.96 15.10 26.12
CA GLY A 356 2.00 15.35 27.11
C GLY A 356 2.19 16.82 27.44
N GLY A 357 2.98 17.06 28.44
CA GLY A 357 3.42 18.40 28.87
C GLY A 357 4.90 18.63 28.57
N GLU A 358 5.46 19.68 29.19
CA GLU A 358 6.88 20.02 29.04
C GLU A 358 7.83 18.90 29.55
N LYS A 359 7.41 18.18 30.59
CA LYS A 359 8.23 17.16 31.24
C LYS A 359 8.02 15.76 30.69
N ALA A 360 6.82 15.42 30.24
CA ALA A 360 6.50 14.07 29.78
C ALA A 360 5.67 14.10 28.53
N THR A 361 6.00 13.25 27.58
CA THR A 361 5.15 12.96 26.41
C THR A 361 4.90 11.46 26.32
N TYR A 362 3.72 11.10 25.86
CA TYR A 362 3.32 9.70 25.71
C TYR A 362 2.56 9.47 24.42
N ARG A 363 2.64 8.26 23.95
CA ARG A 363 1.84 7.72 22.84
C ARG A 363 1.48 6.28 23.15
N LEU A 364 0.19 5.98 23.04
CA LEU A 364 -0.36 4.62 23.05
C LEU A 364 -0.97 4.36 21.68
N SER A 365 -0.74 3.18 21.13
CA SER A 365 -1.41 2.72 19.91
C SER A 365 -1.86 1.28 20.11
N LEU A 366 -3.06 0.98 19.64
CA LEU A 366 -3.67 -0.34 19.60
C LEU A 366 -4.18 -0.58 18.19
N GLY A 367 -3.81 -1.69 17.59
CA GLY A 367 -4.23 -2.04 16.24
C GLY A 367 -4.74 -3.47 16.16
N TYR A 368 -5.76 -3.68 15.34
CA TYR A 368 -6.27 -4.99 14.97
C TYR A 368 -6.48 -5.06 13.48
N LEU A 369 -5.72 -5.93 12.82
CA LEU A 369 -5.81 -6.25 11.40
C LEU A 369 -6.43 -7.64 11.27
N SER A 370 -7.42 -7.77 10.39
CA SER A 370 -7.91 -9.05 9.90
C SER A 370 -7.90 -8.99 8.37
N GLU A 371 -7.02 -9.76 7.76
CA GLU A 371 -6.78 -9.79 6.33
C GLU A 371 -7.12 -11.16 5.78
N GLY A 372 -8.08 -11.23 4.86
CA GLY A 372 -8.36 -12.44 4.11
C GLY A 372 -7.41 -12.56 2.92
N GLY A 373 -7.03 -13.79 2.59
CA GLY A 373 -6.25 -14.07 1.38
C GLY A 373 -7.13 -14.32 0.16
N THR A 374 -6.62 -14.04 -1.02
CA THR A 374 -7.31 -14.34 -2.28
C THR A 374 -7.18 -15.81 -2.68
N THR A 375 -6.34 -16.58 -2.01
CA THR A 375 -6.35 -18.05 -2.05
C THR A 375 -7.29 -18.58 -0.98
N ILE A 376 -8.14 -19.55 -1.31
CA ILE A 376 -9.05 -20.19 -0.34
C ILE A 376 -8.24 -20.77 0.83
N GLY A 377 -8.70 -20.55 2.07
CA GLY A 377 -8.07 -21.09 3.28
C GLY A 377 -6.90 -20.25 3.81
N THR A 378 -6.56 -19.10 3.19
CA THR A 378 -5.48 -18.24 3.66
C THR A 378 -5.98 -16.97 4.35
N GLY A 379 -5.25 -16.50 5.36
CA GLY A 379 -5.62 -15.30 6.10
C GLY A 379 -4.59 -14.90 7.15
N LEU A 380 -4.71 -13.66 7.64
CA LEU A 380 -3.87 -13.12 8.71
C LEU A 380 -4.71 -12.32 9.70
N LYS A 381 -4.58 -12.62 10.98
CA LYS A 381 -5.08 -11.79 12.06
C LYS A 381 -3.90 -11.28 12.87
N ARG A 382 -3.83 -9.97 13.08
CA ARG A 382 -2.74 -9.36 13.83
C ARG A 382 -3.28 -8.37 14.86
N PHE A 383 -2.90 -8.55 16.09
CA PHE A 383 -3.08 -7.58 17.15
C PHE A 383 -1.72 -6.95 17.48
N ASN A 384 -1.67 -5.65 17.53
CA ASN A 384 -0.48 -4.90 17.93
C ASN A 384 -0.82 -3.86 19.00
N SER A 385 0.09 -3.66 19.92
CA SER A 385 0.03 -2.64 20.96
C SER A 385 1.39 -1.99 21.11
N SER A 386 1.44 -0.67 21.12
CA SER A 386 2.66 0.08 21.39
C SER A 386 2.42 1.15 22.44
N LEU A 387 3.31 1.27 23.41
CA LEU A 387 3.33 2.31 24.42
C LEU A 387 4.71 2.95 24.43
N ARG A 388 4.75 4.25 24.21
CA ARG A 388 5.96 5.04 24.28
C ARG A 388 5.80 6.17 25.28
N VAL A 389 6.79 6.32 26.15
CA VAL A 389 6.85 7.39 27.14
C VAL A 389 8.24 8.00 27.10
N ASP A 390 8.29 9.30 26.90
CA ASP A 390 9.52 10.10 27.03
C ASP A 390 9.35 11.04 28.23
N TYR A 391 10.31 11.04 29.15
CA TYR A 391 10.31 11.88 30.34
C TYR A 391 11.60 12.71 30.45
N ASN A 392 11.44 14.02 30.52
CA ASN A 392 12.53 14.97 30.74
C ASN A 392 12.68 15.27 32.24
N PHE A 393 13.64 14.61 32.89
CA PHE A 393 13.95 14.88 34.29
C PHE A 393 14.51 16.30 34.48
N SER A 394 15.36 16.71 33.53
CA SER A 394 15.98 18.04 33.48
C SER A 394 16.37 18.35 32.03
N ASP A 395 16.87 19.57 31.78
CA ASP A 395 17.41 19.95 30.46
C ASP A 395 18.60 19.06 30.00
N LYS A 396 19.21 18.36 30.94
CA LYS A 396 20.37 17.50 30.69
C LYS A 396 20.04 16.00 30.67
N LEU A 397 18.97 15.57 31.35
CA LEU A 397 18.65 14.16 31.52
C LEU A 397 17.26 13.85 30.98
N ARG A 398 17.20 12.98 30.01
CA ARG A 398 15.97 12.43 29.42
C ARG A 398 15.94 10.92 29.57
N PHE A 399 14.77 10.39 29.90
CA PHE A 399 14.45 8.96 29.92
C PHE A 399 13.40 8.64 28.86
N GLY A 400 13.59 7.58 28.10
CA GLY A 400 12.60 7.05 27.15
C GLY A 400 12.34 5.57 27.45
N ALA A 401 11.08 5.18 27.36
CA ALA A 401 10.67 3.78 27.45
C ALA A 401 9.67 3.48 26.33
N ASP A 402 9.97 2.45 25.55
CA ASP A 402 9.16 1.99 24.45
C ASP A 402 8.80 0.52 24.66
N PHE A 403 7.51 0.19 24.64
CA PHE A 403 6.99 -1.16 24.75
C PHE A 403 6.22 -1.47 23.48
N TYR A 404 6.51 -2.63 22.88
CA TYR A 404 5.82 -3.14 21.71
C TYR A 404 5.38 -4.57 21.98
N PHE A 405 4.15 -4.86 21.64
CA PHE A 405 3.61 -6.21 21.66
C PHE A 405 2.86 -6.45 20.37
N THR A 406 3.16 -7.55 19.70
CA THR A 406 2.46 -8.00 18.51
C THR A 406 2.15 -9.47 18.62
N GLN A 407 0.92 -9.84 18.31
CA GLN A 407 0.50 -11.21 18.12
C GLN A 407 -0.07 -11.35 16.72
N SER A 408 0.48 -12.26 15.94
CA SER A 408 0.03 -12.60 14.59
C SER A 408 -0.44 -14.05 14.56
N ASP A 409 -1.57 -14.28 13.93
CA ASP A 409 -2.17 -15.58 13.69
C ASP A 409 -2.41 -15.71 12.20
N LYS A 410 -1.59 -16.54 11.53
CA LYS A 410 -1.61 -16.76 10.10
C LYS A 410 -2.22 -18.11 9.79
N ASP A 411 -3.28 -18.08 9.01
CA ASP A 411 -3.87 -19.26 8.42
C ASP A 411 -3.31 -19.43 6.99
N ASP A 412 -2.82 -20.62 6.69
CA ASP A 412 -2.25 -20.99 5.41
C ASP A 412 -2.64 -22.41 5.02
N ASN A 413 -2.47 -22.75 3.77
CA ASN A 413 -2.70 -24.11 3.28
C ASN A 413 -1.40 -24.91 3.42
N TRP A 414 -1.56 -26.20 3.73
CA TRP A 414 -0.42 -27.10 3.59
C TRP A 414 -0.07 -27.27 2.10
N ALA A 415 1.21 -27.18 1.79
CA ALA A 415 1.74 -27.45 0.47
C ALA A 415 3.07 -28.23 0.58
N PRO A 416 3.48 -28.96 -0.46
CA PRO A 416 4.80 -29.55 -0.54
C PRO A 416 5.89 -28.48 -0.45
N LYS A 417 7.11 -28.88 -0.04
CA LYS A 417 8.27 -28.02 -0.01
C LYS A 417 8.44 -27.29 -1.35
N ASP A 418 8.73 -26.00 -1.31
CA ASP A 418 8.93 -25.12 -2.47
C ASP A 418 7.72 -24.99 -3.39
N SER A 419 6.52 -25.24 -2.88
CA SER A 419 5.27 -25.13 -3.62
C SER A 419 4.18 -24.44 -2.80
N ASN A 420 3.16 -23.94 -3.47
CA ASN A 420 1.92 -23.45 -2.86
C ASN A 420 0.72 -23.85 -3.71
N VAL A 421 -0.49 -23.65 -3.18
CA VAL A 421 -1.72 -24.04 -3.87
C VAL A 421 -1.82 -23.44 -5.27
N ARG A 422 -1.42 -22.20 -5.46
CA ARG A 422 -1.46 -21.53 -6.77
C ARG A 422 -0.44 -22.11 -7.74
N SER A 423 0.79 -22.33 -7.29
CA SER A 423 1.83 -22.93 -8.13
C SER A 423 1.45 -24.34 -8.56
N GLU A 424 0.78 -25.09 -7.70
CA GLU A 424 0.23 -26.41 -8.06
C GLU A 424 -0.93 -26.29 -9.05
N ALA A 425 -1.81 -25.29 -8.89
CA ALA A 425 -2.88 -25.01 -9.84
C ALA A 425 -2.34 -24.68 -11.24
N PHE A 426 -1.27 -23.87 -11.34
CA PHE A 426 -0.61 -23.56 -12.61
C PHE A 426 -0.04 -24.77 -13.34
N LYS A 427 0.38 -25.79 -12.62
CA LYS A 427 0.98 -27.00 -13.19
C LYS A 427 -0.05 -28.01 -13.66
N LYS A 428 -1.33 -27.80 -13.35
CA LYS A 428 -2.38 -28.77 -13.70
C LYS A 428 -2.84 -28.64 -15.14
N MET A 429 -3.16 -29.78 -15.73
CA MET A 429 -3.74 -29.86 -17.05
C MET A 429 -5.15 -29.27 -17.06
N PRO A 430 -5.47 -28.33 -17.96
CA PRO A 430 -6.79 -27.69 -17.99
C PRO A 430 -7.91 -28.66 -18.40
N ASN A 431 -7.58 -29.78 -19.06
CA ASN A 431 -8.56 -30.83 -19.42
C ASN A 431 -8.87 -31.79 -18.27
N LYS A 432 -8.33 -31.58 -17.06
CA LYS A 432 -8.51 -32.44 -15.89
C LYS A 432 -9.49 -31.85 -14.89
N SER A 433 -10.44 -32.67 -14.42
CA SER A 433 -11.40 -32.27 -13.36
C SER A 433 -10.75 -32.26 -11.97
N PRO A 434 -11.09 -31.30 -11.09
CA PRO A 434 -10.74 -31.37 -9.67
C PRO A 434 -11.47 -32.45 -8.88
N TYR A 435 -12.59 -32.95 -9.41
CA TYR A 435 -13.46 -33.92 -8.73
C TYR A 435 -13.67 -35.17 -9.60
N TYR A 436 -13.98 -36.29 -8.95
CA TYR A 436 -14.53 -37.45 -9.68
C TYR A 436 -15.83 -37.05 -10.34
N MET A 437 -16.06 -37.60 -11.54
CA MET A 437 -17.27 -37.35 -12.31
C MET A 437 -18.14 -38.60 -12.28
N ASP A 438 -19.46 -38.41 -12.29
CA ASP A 438 -20.39 -39.53 -12.49
C ASP A 438 -20.53 -39.88 -13.98
N ASP A 439 -21.24 -40.99 -14.29
CA ASP A 439 -21.46 -41.43 -15.66
C ASP A 439 -22.21 -40.41 -16.53
N ASN A 440 -22.86 -39.43 -15.91
CA ASN A 440 -23.58 -38.35 -16.57
C ASN A 440 -22.71 -37.08 -16.73
N GLY A 441 -21.45 -37.09 -16.27
CA GLY A 441 -20.54 -35.97 -16.32
C GLY A 441 -20.78 -34.92 -15.27
N ASN A 442 -21.47 -35.23 -14.15
CA ASN A 442 -21.63 -34.30 -13.04
C ASN A 442 -20.49 -34.46 -12.02
N ARG A 443 -20.07 -33.37 -11.40
CA ARG A 443 -19.04 -33.38 -10.34
C ARG A 443 -19.54 -34.09 -9.08
N SER A 444 -18.77 -35.01 -8.55
CA SER A 444 -19.00 -35.62 -7.23
C SER A 444 -18.48 -34.72 -6.11
N SER A 445 -18.67 -35.14 -4.87
CA SER A 445 -18.07 -34.48 -3.69
C SER A 445 -16.64 -34.94 -3.40
N GLN A 446 -16.11 -35.91 -4.14
CA GLN A 446 -14.78 -36.46 -3.90
C GLN A 446 -13.75 -35.84 -4.84
N TYR A 447 -12.62 -35.44 -4.30
CA TYR A 447 -11.52 -34.89 -5.07
C TYR A 447 -10.85 -35.93 -5.94
N PHE A 448 -10.64 -35.61 -7.20
CA PHE A 448 -10.00 -36.51 -8.15
C PHE A 448 -8.49 -36.54 -7.95
N SER A 449 -7.95 -37.71 -7.69
CA SER A 449 -6.52 -37.99 -7.54
C SER A 449 -6.14 -39.19 -8.37
N TYR A 450 -5.71 -38.94 -9.61
CA TYR A 450 -5.26 -40.02 -10.51
C TYR A 450 -3.83 -40.43 -10.11
N GLN A 451 -3.66 -41.74 -9.87
CA GLN A 451 -2.36 -42.35 -9.66
C GLN A 451 -1.98 -43.14 -10.92
N THR A 452 -0.85 -42.80 -11.53
CA THR A 452 -0.32 -43.58 -12.65
C THR A 452 0.13 -44.94 -12.16
N LYS A 453 -0.23 -46.00 -12.93
CA LYS A 453 0.34 -47.32 -12.74
C LYS A 453 1.78 -47.29 -13.26
N ASP A 454 2.68 -47.94 -12.52
CA ASP A 454 4.00 -48.23 -13.06
C ASP A 454 3.92 -49.35 -14.14
N TRP A 455 5.08 -49.65 -14.73
CA TRP A 455 5.17 -50.70 -15.73
C TRP A 455 4.83 -52.11 -15.20
N GLU A 456 4.85 -52.30 -13.86
CA GLU A 456 4.44 -53.52 -13.18
C GLU A 456 2.93 -53.56 -12.89
N GLY A 457 2.21 -52.49 -13.21
CA GLY A 457 0.76 -52.36 -12.99
C GLY A 457 0.37 -52.04 -11.57
N GLU A 458 1.35 -51.70 -10.71
CA GLU A 458 1.12 -51.26 -9.35
C GLU A 458 0.98 -49.75 -9.27
N PHE A 459 0.02 -49.28 -8.45
CA PHE A 459 -0.14 -47.84 -8.17
C PHE A 459 1.02 -47.38 -7.29
N LYS A 460 2.02 -46.80 -7.90
CA LYS A 460 3.06 -46.08 -7.16
C LYS A 460 2.76 -44.59 -7.15
N ALA A 461 2.86 -44.02 -5.97
CA ALA A 461 3.01 -42.56 -5.88
C ALA A 461 4.23 -42.21 -6.74
N SER A 462 4.03 -41.60 -7.90
CA SER A 462 5.12 -41.11 -8.72
C SER A 462 5.93 -40.13 -7.84
N ASN A 463 7.26 -40.24 -7.86
CA ASN A 463 8.15 -39.29 -7.16
C ASN A 463 8.07 -37.88 -7.74
N ASN A 464 7.25 -37.67 -8.75
CA ASN A 464 7.00 -36.36 -9.35
C ASN A 464 5.83 -35.70 -8.61
N SER A 465 6.14 -34.96 -7.57
CA SER A 465 5.19 -34.31 -6.65
C SER A 465 4.10 -33.48 -7.34
N ALA A 466 4.37 -32.93 -8.52
CA ALA A 466 3.44 -32.09 -9.26
C ALA A 466 2.20 -32.83 -9.80
N SER A 467 2.25 -34.14 -9.99
CA SER A 467 1.13 -34.93 -10.56
C SER A 467 0.10 -35.39 -9.52
N HIS A 468 0.45 -35.37 -8.22
CA HIS A 468 -0.32 -36.03 -7.17
C HIS A 468 -1.23 -35.10 -6.37
N PHE A 469 -0.85 -33.85 -6.23
CA PHE A 469 -1.61 -32.95 -5.38
C PHE A 469 -2.75 -32.31 -6.15
N ASN A 470 -3.95 -32.38 -5.59
CA ASN A 470 -5.10 -31.66 -6.09
C ASN A 470 -5.14 -30.30 -5.39
N PRO A 471 -4.87 -29.18 -6.08
CA PRO A 471 -4.81 -27.87 -5.46
C PRO A 471 -6.15 -27.42 -4.87
N VAL A 472 -7.27 -27.89 -5.40
CA VAL A 472 -8.60 -27.60 -4.85
C VAL A 472 -8.80 -28.33 -3.52
N ALA A 473 -8.37 -29.58 -3.43
CA ALA A 473 -8.37 -30.32 -2.16
C ALA A 473 -7.43 -29.67 -1.14
N MET A 474 -6.24 -29.24 -1.58
CA MET A 474 -5.30 -28.53 -0.72
C MET A 474 -5.90 -27.24 -0.18
N ALA A 475 -6.59 -26.47 -1.01
CA ALA A 475 -7.20 -25.20 -0.62
C ALA A 475 -8.35 -25.38 0.39
N ASN A 476 -9.14 -26.43 0.25
CA ASN A 476 -10.36 -26.62 1.05
C ASN A 476 -10.17 -27.49 2.30
N GLU A 477 -9.28 -28.49 2.24
CA GLU A 477 -9.18 -29.53 3.29
C GLU A 477 -7.89 -29.44 4.10
N SER A 478 -6.87 -28.74 3.60
CA SER A 478 -5.63 -28.59 4.36
C SER A 478 -5.56 -27.26 5.08
N TYR A 479 -4.86 -27.23 6.19
CA TYR A 479 -4.56 -26.00 6.89
C TYR A 479 -3.19 -26.08 7.55
N LYS A 480 -2.56 -24.93 7.67
CA LYS A 480 -1.35 -24.69 8.45
C LYS A 480 -1.60 -23.38 9.22
N ASN A 481 -1.65 -23.45 10.53
CA ASN A 481 -1.78 -22.26 11.36
C ASN A 481 -0.43 -21.94 12.00
N THR A 482 0.01 -20.70 11.87
CA THR A 482 1.25 -20.22 12.48
C THR A 482 0.93 -19.03 13.38
N MET A 483 1.14 -19.19 14.68
CA MET A 483 0.99 -18.12 15.65
C MET A 483 2.37 -17.60 16.06
N SER A 484 2.58 -16.31 15.94
CA SER A 484 3.77 -15.63 16.41
C SER A 484 3.45 -14.56 17.43
N ARG A 485 4.30 -14.41 18.44
CA ARG A 485 4.21 -13.37 19.46
C ARG A 485 5.56 -12.70 19.59
N ASP A 486 5.58 -11.37 19.49
CA ASP A 486 6.78 -10.55 19.65
C ASP A 486 6.52 -9.52 20.75
N SER A 487 7.40 -9.48 21.73
CA SER A 487 7.36 -8.50 22.82
C SER A 487 8.72 -7.84 22.95
N ARG A 488 8.74 -6.52 22.87
CA ARG A 488 9.98 -5.72 22.96
C ARG A 488 9.82 -4.60 23.95
N ALA A 489 10.84 -4.39 24.77
CA ALA A 489 10.96 -3.24 25.64
C ALA A 489 12.32 -2.57 25.39
N ASN A 490 12.31 -1.29 25.05
CA ASN A 490 13.50 -0.49 24.87
C ASN A 490 13.52 0.61 25.92
N PHE A 491 14.63 0.73 26.62
CA PHE A 491 14.86 1.82 27.57
C PHE A 491 16.01 2.68 27.07
N ARG A 492 15.85 4.00 27.11
CA ARG A 492 16.85 4.96 26.66
C ARG A 492 17.07 6.00 27.72
N ILE A 493 18.33 6.27 28.02
CA ILE A 493 18.76 7.36 28.89
C ILE A 493 19.69 8.27 28.08
N ASP A 494 19.29 9.51 27.88
CA ASP A 494 20.09 10.51 27.21
C ASP A 494 20.58 11.52 28.24
N TYR A 495 21.89 11.64 28.42
CA TYR A 495 22.51 12.61 29.32
C TYR A 495 23.46 13.53 28.55
N LYS A 496 23.22 14.83 28.64
CA LYS A 496 24.05 15.87 28.05
C LYS A 496 25.16 16.27 29.00
N ILE A 497 26.38 15.80 28.80
CA ILE A 497 27.53 16.10 29.65
C ILE A 497 28.00 17.54 29.42
N LEU A 498 28.15 17.94 28.15
CA LEU A 498 28.49 19.30 27.71
C LEU A 498 27.49 19.71 26.63
N SER A 499 27.35 21.00 26.37
CA SER A 499 26.39 21.51 25.38
C SER A 499 26.55 20.90 23.95
N LEU A 500 27.66 20.21 23.68
CA LEU A 500 28.02 19.64 22.38
C LEU A 500 28.18 18.11 22.38
N ILE A 501 28.18 17.43 23.55
CA ILE A 501 28.39 15.97 23.63
C ILE A 501 27.14 15.30 24.19
N HIS A 502 26.55 14.41 23.40
CA HIS A 502 25.43 13.57 23.80
C HIS A 502 25.90 12.12 23.97
N ILE A 503 25.63 11.52 25.13
CA ILE A 503 25.76 10.07 25.33
C ILE A 503 24.36 9.49 25.38
N SER A 504 24.05 8.56 24.49
CA SER A 504 22.85 7.75 24.52
C SER A 504 23.24 6.30 24.58
N GLU A 505 22.76 5.58 25.55
CA GLU A 505 22.99 4.15 25.69
C GLU A 505 21.63 3.43 25.63
N PRO A 506 21.36 2.66 24.54
CA PRO A 506 20.15 1.85 24.43
C PRO A 506 20.36 0.52 25.13
N THR A 507 19.56 0.21 26.12
CA THR A 507 19.49 -1.14 26.75
C THR A 507 18.24 -1.86 26.26
N ARG A 508 18.43 -3.05 25.69
CA ARG A 508 17.35 -3.90 25.17
C ARG A 508 17.12 -5.07 26.13
N LEU A 509 15.89 -5.23 26.57
CA LEU A 509 15.41 -6.46 27.20
C LEU A 509 14.40 -7.10 26.25
N ARG A 510 14.65 -8.34 25.85
CA ARG A 510 13.76 -9.16 25.05
C ARG A 510 13.29 -10.34 25.92
N CYS A 511 11.99 -10.48 26.04
CA CYS A 511 11.39 -11.70 26.57
C CYS A 511 10.91 -12.53 25.39
N ILE A 512 11.43 -13.74 25.25
CA ILE A 512 10.96 -14.75 24.30
C ILE A 512 10.10 -15.73 25.08
N SER A 513 8.92 -15.99 24.59
CA SER A 513 8.06 -17.08 25.07
C SER A 513 7.55 -17.86 23.87
#